data_befaa762de29d644dd7e44a71a91acf8
#
_entry.id   befaa762de29d644dd7e44a71a91acf8
#
_cell.length_a   1.000
_cell.length_b   1.000
_cell.length_c   1.000
_cell.angle_alpha   90.00
_cell.angle_beta   90.00
_cell.angle_gamma   90.00
#
_symmetry.space_group_name_H-M   'P 1'
#
loop_
_entity.id
_entity.type
_entity.pdbx_description
1 polymer ?
#
loop_
_entity_poly.entity_id
_entity_poly.type
_entity_poly.pdbx_seq_one_letter_code
_entity_poly.pdbx_strand_id
1 'polypeptide(L)'
;MPRVDEAQSPEDRTLESFAQDQIVFVDVLVVPPAQQGGKPVHKFRAGKYVTGDGDVACVSFDRCLLIFKLVWSPKHFKSAMFTKGPPDAPTGSGVPEQDWPALVIGVPGTDGCPERMATPPFHDVLRDTTGQMVSVINDNPGGPGKNQYAYKLNVLVTEHDRTQRLVCIDPRIINR
;
A
#
# COMPACT_ATOMS: atom_id res chain seq x y z
N MET A 1 33.18 -13.14 0.20
CA MET A 1 31.90 -13.03 0.93
C MET A 1 30.93 -12.30 0.03
N PRO A 2 29.79 -12.86 -0.32
CA PRO A 2 28.77 -12.11 -1.03
C PRO A 2 28.31 -10.99 -0.10
N ARG A 3 28.30 -9.76 -0.59
CA ARG A 3 27.63 -8.64 0.08
C ARG A 3 26.17 -9.04 0.24
N VAL A 4 25.70 -9.05 1.47
CA VAL A 4 24.27 -9.05 1.73
C VAL A 4 23.78 -7.74 1.11
N ASP A 5 22.99 -7.82 0.04
CA ASP A 5 22.31 -6.65 -0.49
C ASP A 5 21.49 -6.06 0.66
N GLU A 6 21.93 -4.93 1.17
CA GLU A 6 21.13 -4.15 2.10
C GLU A 6 19.81 -3.87 1.37
N ALA A 7 18.73 -4.39 1.92
CA ALA A 7 17.41 -4.23 1.31
C ALA A 7 17.13 -2.74 1.14
N GLN A 8 17.12 -2.29 -0.11
CA GLN A 8 16.88 -0.90 -0.48
C GLN A 8 15.54 -0.44 0.10
N SER A 9 15.53 0.67 0.81
CA SER A 9 14.28 1.21 1.36
C SER A 9 13.40 1.81 0.26
N PRO A 10 12.07 1.93 0.46
CA PRO A 10 11.22 2.64 -0.49
C PRO A 10 11.70 4.06 -0.79
N GLU A 11 12.30 4.75 0.18
CA GLU A 11 12.85 6.10 0.02
C GLU A 11 14.10 6.10 -0.86
N ASP A 12 14.96 5.10 -0.75
CA ASP A 12 16.18 5.01 -1.56
C ASP A 12 15.86 4.88 -3.05
N ARG A 13 14.74 4.25 -3.40
CA ARG A 13 14.28 4.18 -4.79
C ARG A 13 13.96 5.54 -5.39
N THR A 14 13.47 6.48 -4.60
CA THR A 14 13.07 7.81 -5.09
C THR A 14 14.28 8.62 -5.57
N LEU A 15 15.43 8.41 -4.95
CA LEU A 15 16.64 9.20 -5.21
C LEU A 15 17.42 8.70 -6.43
N GLU A 16 17.29 7.41 -6.77
CA GLU A 16 18.18 6.77 -7.74
C GLU A 16 17.56 6.50 -9.12
N SER A 17 16.24 6.36 -9.22
CA SER A 17 15.61 5.73 -10.40
C SER A 17 14.41 6.45 -11.01
N PHE A 18 13.82 7.44 -10.34
CA PHE A 18 12.58 8.08 -10.77
C PHE A 18 12.67 9.59 -10.76
N ALA A 19 12.19 10.24 -11.82
CA ALA A 19 11.99 11.67 -11.82
C ALA A 19 10.86 12.05 -10.85
N GLN A 20 10.91 13.26 -10.29
CA GLN A 20 9.98 13.69 -9.26
C GLN A 20 8.50 13.65 -9.70
N ASP A 21 8.21 13.88 -10.97
CA ASP A 21 6.88 13.81 -11.57
C ASP A 21 6.38 12.37 -11.81
N GLN A 22 7.28 11.39 -11.68
CA GLN A 22 6.97 9.95 -11.77
C GLN A 22 6.73 9.30 -10.41
N ILE A 23 6.75 10.06 -9.32
CA ILE A 23 6.56 9.55 -7.97
C ILE A 23 5.21 10.02 -7.45
N VAL A 24 4.40 9.07 -7.01
CA VAL A 24 3.11 9.33 -6.38
C VAL A 24 3.15 8.89 -4.93
N PHE A 25 3.05 9.84 -4.01
CA PHE A 25 2.91 9.56 -2.59
C PHE A 25 1.43 9.42 -2.22
N VAL A 26 1.11 8.36 -1.52
CA VAL A 26 -0.23 8.07 -1.00
C VAL A 26 -0.17 8.02 0.51
N ASP A 27 -0.59 9.08 1.17
CA ASP A 27 -0.67 9.12 2.62
C ASP A 27 -1.94 8.42 3.10
N VAL A 28 -1.75 7.34 3.85
CA VAL A 28 -2.81 6.54 4.45
C VAL A 28 -2.89 6.88 5.94
N LEU A 29 -3.94 7.57 6.33
CA LEU A 29 -4.16 7.97 7.71
C LEU A 29 -4.93 6.90 8.45
N VAL A 30 -4.39 6.41 9.56
CA VAL A 30 -5.09 5.52 10.49
C VAL A 30 -5.59 6.35 11.65
N VAL A 31 -6.91 6.37 11.82
CA VAL A 31 -7.59 7.18 12.82
C VAL A 31 -8.47 6.31 13.73
N PRO A 32 -8.71 6.75 14.97
CA PRO A 32 -9.59 6.02 15.86
C PRO A 32 -11.03 6.02 15.31
N PRO A 33 -11.83 4.99 15.65
CA PRO A 33 -13.23 4.95 15.26
C PRO A 33 -14.04 6.06 15.94
N ALA A 34 -15.13 6.45 15.32
CA ALA A 34 -16.05 7.43 15.89
C ALA A 34 -16.76 6.92 17.16
N GLN A 35 -16.91 5.60 17.28
CA GLN A 35 -17.52 4.96 18.44
C GLN A 35 -16.48 4.16 19.23
N GLN A 36 -16.56 4.23 20.55
CA GLN A 36 -15.70 3.45 21.43
C GLN A 36 -15.87 1.94 21.18
N GLY A 37 -14.74 1.22 21.09
CA GLY A 37 -14.74 -0.22 20.81
C GLY A 37 -14.88 -0.60 19.32
N GLY A 38 -15.05 0.36 18.43
CA GLY A 38 -15.03 0.15 16.98
C GLY A 38 -13.65 -0.20 16.45
N LYS A 39 -13.60 -0.63 15.19
CA LYS A 39 -12.33 -0.85 14.49
C LYS A 39 -11.71 0.48 14.08
N PRO A 40 -10.36 0.60 14.05
CA PRO A 40 -9.70 1.76 13.46
C PRO A 40 -10.18 2.00 12.02
N VAL A 41 -10.23 3.26 11.64
CA VAL A 41 -10.69 3.70 10.33
C VAL A 41 -9.51 4.25 9.55
N HIS A 42 -9.52 4.06 8.25
CA HIS A 42 -8.54 4.68 7.36
C HIS A 42 -9.14 5.88 6.62
N LYS A 43 -8.27 6.81 6.29
CA LYS A 43 -8.56 7.96 5.42
C LYS A 43 -7.35 8.18 4.51
N PHE A 44 -7.59 8.84 3.39
CA PHE A 44 -6.52 9.25 2.48
C PHE A 44 -6.37 10.76 2.46
N ARG A 45 -5.15 11.21 2.34
CA ARG A 45 -4.89 12.62 2.06
C ARG A 45 -5.04 12.84 0.56
N ALA A 46 -6.04 13.60 0.17
CA ALA A 46 -6.23 13.98 -1.23
C ALA A 46 -5.06 14.83 -1.73
N GLY A 47 -4.69 14.65 -2.98
CA GLY A 47 -3.60 15.36 -3.64
C GLY A 47 -3.79 15.40 -5.15
N LYS A 48 -2.76 15.80 -5.88
CA LYS A 48 -2.82 15.94 -7.35
C LYS A 48 -3.22 14.63 -8.06
N TYR A 49 -2.76 13.49 -7.53
CA TYR A 49 -2.94 12.17 -8.14
C TYR A 49 -3.70 11.20 -7.25
N VAL A 50 -4.18 11.63 -6.10
CA VAL A 50 -4.85 10.81 -5.11
C VAL A 50 -6.17 11.47 -4.72
N THR A 51 -7.27 10.73 -4.82
CA THR A 51 -8.58 11.20 -4.34
C THR A 51 -8.73 10.98 -2.83
N GLY A 52 -9.74 11.62 -2.24
CA GLY A 52 -10.08 11.38 -0.82
C GLY A 52 -10.51 9.94 -0.51
N ASP A 53 -10.93 9.19 -1.52
CA ASP A 53 -11.28 7.76 -1.41
C ASP A 53 -10.05 6.84 -1.63
N GLY A 54 -8.88 7.41 -1.91
CA GLY A 54 -7.64 6.68 -2.13
C GLY A 54 -7.43 6.17 -3.54
N ASP A 55 -8.27 6.54 -4.49
CA ASP A 55 -8.03 6.23 -5.89
C ASP A 55 -6.80 6.99 -6.38
N VAL A 56 -5.88 6.29 -7.02
CA VAL A 56 -4.61 6.83 -7.52
C VAL A 56 -4.66 6.91 -9.03
N ALA A 57 -4.40 8.09 -9.58
CA ALA A 57 -4.23 8.28 -11.01
C ALA A 57 -2.73 8.28 -11.36
N CYS A 58 -2.28 7.25 -12.08
CA CYS A 58 -0.95 7.21 -12.66
C CYS A 58 -0.98 7.87 -14.04
N VAL A 59 -0.44 9.06 -14.11
CA VAL A 59 -0.43 9.90 -15.33
C VAL A 59 0.96 10.01 -15.96
N SER A 60 1.93 9.31 -15.43
CA SER A 60 3.27 9.26 -15.98
C SER A 60 3.32 8.34 -17.19
N PHE A 61 4.04 8.76 -18.23
CA PHE A 61 3.98 8.18 -19.55
C PHE A 61 4.56 6.78 -19.65
N ASP A 62 5.62 6.46 -18.92
CA ASP A 62 6.34 5.21 -19.10
C ASP A 62 6.30 4.33 -17.84
N ARG A 63 6.53 4.92 -16.69
CA ARG A 63 6.53 4.21 -15.41
C ARG A 63 6.36 5.19 -14.26
N CYS A 64 5.74 4.74 -13.19
CA CYS A 64 5.67 5.52 -11.95
C CYS A 64 6.00 4.67 -10.73
N LEU A 65 6.48 5.32 -9.69
CA LEU A 65 6.69 4.74 -8.39
C LEU A 65 5.54 5.17 -7.48
N LEU A 66 4.80 4.22 -6.96
CA LEU A 66 3.77 4.45 -5.94
C LEU A 66 4.39 4.20 -4.57
N ILE A 67 4.27 5.15 -3.67
CA ILE A 67 4.73 5.04 -2.29
C ILE A 67 3.54 5.27 -1.36
N PHE A 68 3.12 4.22 -0.67
CA PHE A 68 2.10 4.26 0.37
C PHE A 68 2.79 4.50 1.71
N LYS A 69 2.39 5.55 2.39
CA LYS A 69 2.96 5.95 3.68
C LYS A 69 1.88 5.95 4.75
N LEU A 70 2.14 5.25 5.86
CA LEU A 70 1.26 5.30 7.01
C LEU A 70 1.46 6.59 7.79
N VAL A 71 0.33 7.21 8.14
CA VAL A 71 0.27 8.36 9.04
C VAL A 71 -0.66 8.00 10.19
N TRP A 72 -0.14 7.99 11.40
CA TRP A 72 -0.87 7.65 12.60
C TRP A 72 -0.30 8.38 13.83
N SER A 73 -1.01 8.36 14.92
CA SER A 73 -0.59 9.06 16.14
C SER A 73 -0.40 8.09 17.31
N PRO A 74 0.74 8.14 18.01
CA PRO A 74 0.96 7.37 19.23
C PRO A 74 0.01 7.75 20.37
N LYS A 75 -0.69 8.88 20.25
CA LYS A 75 -1.76 9.25 21.16
C LYS A 75 -2.96 8.30 21.08
N HIS A 76 -3.22 7.76 19.88
CA HIS A 76 -4.38 6.93 19.63
C HIS A 76 -4.07 5.43 19.61
N PHE A 77 -2.89 5.06 19.15
CA PHE A 77 -2.48 3.68 18.99
C PHE A 77 -1.09 3.44 19.56
N LYS A 78 -0.83 2.23 19.99
CA LYS A 78 0.51 1.80 20.37
C LYS A 78 1.43 1.68 19.15
N SER A 79 0.91 1.12 18.05
CA SER A 79 1.59 1.03 16.76
C SER A 79 0.60 0.84 15.61
N ALA A 80 1.01 1.25 14.42
CA ALA A 80 0.39 0.86 13.16
C ALA A 80 1.51 0.55 12.16
N MET A 81 1.38 -0.56 11.42
CA MET A 81 2.37 -0.96 10.44
C MET A 81 1.73 -1.76 9.31
N PHE A 82 2.27 -1.66 8.11
CA PHE A 82 1.95 -2.60 7.05
C PHE A 82 2.36 -4.03 7.47
N THR A 83 1.55 -5.01 7.10
CA THR A 83 1.87 -6.43 7.31
C THR A 83 3.14 -6.84 6.57
N LYS A 84 3.69 -8.00 6.86
CA LYS A 84 5.06 -8.36 6.45
C LYS A 84 5.13 -9.24 5.21
N GLY A 85 4.02 -9.86 4.82
CA GLY A 85 4.02 -10.83 3.74
C GLY A 85 4.29 -10.20 2.37
N PRO A 86 4.94 -10.96 1.47
CA PRO A 86 5.09 -10.57 0.08
C PRO A 86 3.73 -10.58 -0.65
N PRO A 87 3.63 -10.01 -1.88
CA PRO A 87 2.37 -9.90 -2.60
C PRO A 87 1.62 -11.21 -2.85
N ASP A 88 2.33 -12.31 -2.91
CA ASP A 88 1.81 -13.68 -3.12
C ASP A 88 1.62 -14.48 -1.83
N ALA A 89 1.85 -13.87 -0.67
CA ALA A 89 1.64 -14.53 0.62
C ALA A 89 0.17 -14.96 0.79
N PRO A 90 -0.08 -16.13 1.40
CA PRO A 90 -1.42 -16.58 1.68
C PRO A 90 -2.11 -15.69 2.72
N THR A 91 -3.44 -15.64 2.64
CA THR A 91 -4.31 -14.96 3.60
C THR A 91 -5.39 -15.91 4.09
N GLY A 92 -6.11 -15.53 5.12
CA GLY A 92 -7.25 -16.29 5.63
C GLY A 92 -6.99 -17.00 6.96
N SER A 93 -7.94 -17.84 7.35
CA SER A 93 -7.87 -18.56 8.62
C SER A 93 -6.66 -19.50 8.67
N GLY A 94 -5.92 -19.48 9.78
CA GLY A 94 -4.72 -20.28 9.97
C GLY A 94 -3.42 -19.59 9.52
N VAL A 95 -3.50 -18.44 8.87
CA VAL A 95 -2.33 -17.61 8.56
C VAL A 95 -2.31 -16.41 9.51
N PRO A 96 -1.23 -16.20 10.28
CA PRO A 96 -1.13 -15.01 11.13
C PRO A 96 -1.31 -13.74 10.32
N GLU A 97 -2.16 -12.83 10.76
CA GLU A 97 -2.48 -11.59 10.02
C GLU A 97 -1.23 -10.73 9.75
N GLN A 98 -0.25 -10.77 10.65
CA GLN A 98 1.04 -10.07 10.45
C GLN A 98 1.81 -10.54 9.22
N ASP A 99 1.57 -11.77 8.75
CA ASP A 99 2.25 -12.38 7.62
C ASP A 99 1.45 -12.24 6.30
N TRP A 100 0.33 -11.56 6.35
CA TRP A 100 -0.45 -11.24 5.15
C TRP A 100 0.32 -10.27 4.24
N PRO A 101 0.02 -10.23 2.94
CA PRO A 101 0.65 -9.30 2.02
C PRO A 101 0.44 -7.85 2.47
N ALA A 102 1.50 -7.05 2.50
CA ALA A 102 1.39 -5.62 2.77
C ALA A 102 0.58 -4.90 1.68
N LEU A 103 0.79 -5.30 0.43
CA LEU A 103 0.16 -4.74 -0.75
C LEU A 103 -0.20 -5.86 -1.73
N VAL A 104 -1.43 -5.86 -2.21
CA VAL A 104 -1.89 -6.68 -3.33
C VAL A 104 -2.50 -5.76 -4.37
N ILE A 105 -2.16 -5.95 -5.64
CA ILE A 105 -2.76 -5.21 -6.75
C ILE A 105 -3.26 -6.23 -7.77
N GLY A 106 -4.48 -6.07 -8.21
CA GLY A 106 -5.09 -6.99 -9.16
C GLY A 106 -6.20 -6.37 -9.98
N VAL A 107 -6.73 -7.14 -10.89
CA VAL A 107 -7.97 -6.78 -11.60
C VAL A 107 -9.10 -6.75 -10.58
N PRO A 108 -9.96 -5.72 -10.56
CA PRO A 108 -11.10 -5.68 -9.66
C PRO A 108 -11.97 -6.93 -9.83
N GLY A 109 -12.16 -7.69 -8.75
CA GLY A 109 -13.14 -8.77 -8.67
C GLY A 109 -14.56 -8.24 -8.56
N THR A 110 -15.55 -9.13 -8.44
CA THR A 110 -16.97 -8.78 -8.27
C THR A 110 -17.24 -8.00 -6.97
N ASP A 111 -16.39 -8.18 -5.97
CA ASP A 111 -16.42 -7.47 -4.69
C ASP A 111 -15.49 -6.25 -4.65
N GLY A 112 -14.79 -5.97 -5.76
CA GLY A 112 -13.83 -4.87 -5.87
C GLY A 112 -12.46 -5.14 -5.26
N CYS A 113 -12.26 -6.26 -4.55
CA CYS A 113 -10.97 -6.59 -3.93
C CYS A 113 -10.07 -7.38 -4.90
N PRO A 114 -8.75 -7.07 -4.96
CA PRO A 114 -7.81 -7.90 -5.69
C PRO A 114 -7.52 -9.19 -4.91
N GLU A 115 -7.52 -10.33 -5.59
CA GLU A 115 -7.18 -11.60 -4.96
C GLU A 115 -5.68 -11.88 -4.95
N ARG A 116 -4.96 -11.41 -5.96
CA ARG A 116 -3.52 -11.61 -6.13
C ARG A 116 -2.88 -10.50 -6.96
N MET A 117 -1.57 -10.37 -6.84
CA MET A 117 -0.79 -9.42 -7.60
C MET A 117 -0.96 -9.59 -9.10
N ALA A 118 -1.33 -8.50 -9.79
CA ALA A 118 -1.32 -8.43 -11.23
C ALA A 118 0.10 -8.14 -11.72
N THR A 119 0.69 -9.08 -12.42
CA THR A 119 1.99 -8.92 -13.09
C THR A 119 1.83 -9.18 -14.59
N PRO A 120 2.41 -8.35 -15.47
CA PRO A 120 2.62 -6.93 -15.36
C PRO A 120 1.29 -6.15 -15.27
N PRO A 121 1.29 -4.84 -14.97
CA PRO A 121 2.40 -3.89 -15.03
C PRO A 121 3.09 -3.59 -13.67
N PHE A 122 2.65 -4.22 -12.59
CA PHE A 122 3.18 -3.93 -11.25
C PHE A 122 4.27 -4.92 -10.86
N HIS A 123 5.36 -4.42 -10.29
CA HIS A 123 6.46 -5.26 -9.81
C HIS A 123 7.27 -4.56 -8.71
N ASP A 124 8.21 -5.28 -8.14
CA ASP A 124 9.16 -4.79 -7.13
C ASP A 124 8.47 -4.12 -5.93
N VAL A 125 7.56 -4.84 -5.30
CA VAL A 125 6.97 -4.41 -4.04
C VAL A 125 8.05 -4.43 -2.96
N LEU A 126 8.24 -3.28 -2.32
CA LEU A 126 9.21 -3.11 -1.26
C LEU A 126 8.53 -2.50 -0.04
N ARG A 127 8.69 -3.16 1.10
CA ARG A 127 8.26 -2.68 2.41
C ARG A 127 9.49 -2.25 3.21
N ASP A 128 9.46 -1.10 3.84
CA ASP A 128 10.54 -0.70 4.74
C ASP A 128 10.57 -1.57 6.01
N THR A 129 11.69 -1.57 6.71
CA THR A 129 11.88 -2.41 7.90
C THR A 129 10.96 -2.03 9.05
N THR A 130 10.53 -0.78 9.13
CA THR A 130 9.62 -0.27 10.17
C THR A 130 8.15 -0.54 9.87
N GLY A 131 7.83 -0.90 8.62
CA GLY A 131 6.45 -1.09 8.16
C GLY A 131 5.66 0.19 8.01
N GLN A 132 6.32 1.33 7.90
CA GLN A 132 5.66 2.62 7.72
C GLN A 132 5.45 2.98 6.26
N MET A 133 6.18 2.33 5.35
CA MET A 133 6.09 2.55 3.92
C MET A 133 6.08 1.24 3.14
N VAL A 134 5.33 1.25 2.04
CA VAL A 134 5.34 0.22 1.00
C VAL A 134 5.38 0.92 -0.35
N SER A 135 6.25 0.48 -1.24
CA SER A 135 6.33 0.99 -2.59
C SER A 135 6.15 -0.11 -3.63
N VAL A 136 5.72 0.28 -4.81
CA VAL A 136 5.59 -0.60 -5.98
C VAL A 136 5.89 0.18 -7.25
N ILE A 137 6.56 -0.46 -8.19
CA ILE A 137 6.78 0.09 -9.52
C ILE A 137 5.58 -0.29 -10.40
N ASN A 138 5.02 0.71 -11.08
CA ASN A 138 3.99 0.54 -12.09
C ASN A 138 4.58 0.94 -13.44
N ASP A 139 4.79 -0.01 -14.31
CA ASP A 139 5.35 0.24 -15.64
C ASP A 139 4.36 0.93 -16.58
N ASN A 140 3.13 1.13 -16.16
CA ASN A 140 2.11 1.89 -16.87
C ASN A 140 2.31 1.83 -18.40
N PRO A 141 2.01 0.71 -19.07
CA PRO A 141 2.45 0.43 -20.43
C PRO A 141 1.90 1.38 -21.49
N GLY A 142 1.35 2.50 -21.07
CA GLY A 142 0.94 3.58 -21.96
C GLY A 142 -0.13 3.16 -22.97
N GLY A 143 -0.99 4.05 -23.29
CA GLY A 143 -2.01 3.84 -24.30
C GLY A 143 -3.36 4.36 -23.84
N PRO A 144 -4.27 4.64 -24.76
CA PRO A 144 -5.59 5.19 -24.44
C PRO A 144 -6.51 4.18 -23.73
N GLY A 145 -6.00 3.03 -23.37
CA GLY A 145 -6.72 2.01 -22.59
C GLY A 145 -6.78 2.39 -21.13
N LYS A 146 -7.96 2.57 -20.62
CA LYS A 146 -8.22 2.84 -19.19
C LYS A 146 -8.07 1.55 -18.40
N ASN A 147 -6.86 1.16 -18.09
CA ASN A 147 -6.61 0.02 -17.22
C ASN A 147 -6.85 0.44 -15.79
N GLN A 148 -7.88 -0.09 -15.19
CA GLN A 148 -8.18 0.08 -13.76
C GLN A 148 -7.75 -1.16 -13.01
N TYR A 149 -7.09 -0.95 -11.88
CA TYR A 149 -6.67 -1.99 -10.96
C TYR A 149 -7.23 -1.69 -9.58
N ALA A 150 -7.63 -2.72 -8.87
CA ALA A 150 -7.89 -2.63 -7.45
C ALA A 150 -6.58 -2.84 -6.70
N TYR A 151 -6.37 -2.14 -5.60
CA TYR A 151 -5.28 -2.48 -4.69
C TYR A 151 -5.81 -2.67 -3.27
N LYS A 152 -5.10 -3.49 -2.52
CA LYS A 152 -5.40 -3.76 -1.12
C LYS A 152 -4.14 -3.55 -0.30
N LEU A 153 -4.25 -2.73 0.73
CA LEU A 153 -3.23 -2.57 1.75
C LEU A 153 -3.72 -3.25 3.03
N ASN A 154 -2.86 -4.02 3.65
CA ASN A 154 -3.11 -4.62 4.94
C ASN A 154 -2.26 -3.93 6.01
N VAL A 155 -2.93 -3.35 6.99
CA VAL A 155 -2.33 -2.61 8.09
C VAL A 155 -2.71 -3.28 9.41
N LEU A 156 -1.71 -3.62 10.19
CA LEU A 156 -1.90 -4.13 11.54
C LEU A 156 -1.80 -2.98 12.54
N VAL A 157 -2.87 -2.72 13.24
CA VAL A 157 -2.95 -1.68 14.26
C VAL A 157 -2.95 -2.34 15.64
N THR A 158 -2.06 -1.89 16.51
CA THR A 158 -2.01 -2.33 17.90
C THR A 158 -2.53 -1.22 18.80
N GLU A 159 -3.58 -1.48 19.53
CA GLU A 159 -4.14 -0.56 20.51
C GLU A 159 -3.30 -0.50 21.80
N HIS A 160 -3.56 0.45 22.66
CA HIS A 160 -2.81 0.60 23.92
C HIS A 160 -3.01 -0.57 24.89
N ASP A 161 -4.15 -1.24 24.83
CA ASP A 161 -4.45 -2.48 25.58
C ASP A 161 -3.79 -3.73 24.97
N ARG A 162 -2.97 -3.57 23.91
CA ARG A 162 -2.30 -4.60 23.12
C ARG A 162 -3.21 -5.42 22.21
N THR A 163 -4.49 -5.07 22.08
CA THR A 163 -5.36 -5.67 21.07
C THR A 163 -4.84 -5.32 19.68
N GLN A 164 -4.72 -6.32 18.81
CA GLN A 164 -4.35 -6.15 17.41
C GLN A 164 -5.58 -6.24 16.52
N ARG A 165 -5.63 -5.35 15.53
CA ARG A 165 -6.70 -5.31 14.55
C ARG A 165 -6.12 -5.14 13.15
N LEU A 166 -6.56 -6.00 12.24
CA LEU A 166 -6.24 -5.85 10.82
C LEU A 166 -7.20 -4.84 10.18
N VAL A 167 -6.63 -3.84 9.53
CA VAL A 167 -7.36 -2.88 8.70
C VAL A 167 -7.03 -3.18 7.24
N CYS A 168 -8.03 -3.54 6.46
CA CYS A 168 -7.92 -3.75 5.02
C CYS A 168 -8.41 -2.49 4.30
N ILE A 169 -7.65 -2.05 3.31
CA ILE A 169 -7.86 -0.79 2.58
C ILE A 169 -7.89 -1.13 1.10
N ASP A 170 -9.00 -0.88 0.41
CA ASP A 170 -9.30 -1.43 -0.92
C ASP A 170 -9.68 -0.37 -1.98
N PRO A 171 -8.83 0.60 -2.32
CA PRO A 171 -9.12 1.56 -3.40
C PRO A 171 -8.66 1.08 -4.79
N ARG A 172 -8.55 2.01 -5.74
CA ARG A 172 -8.22 1.73 -7.15
C ARG A 172 -6.99 2.48 -7.64
N ILE A 173 -6.30 1.89 -8.63
CA ILE A 173 -5.26 2.55 -9.43
C ILE A 173 -5.80 2.68 -10.85
N ILE A 174 -5.70 3.87 -11.41
CA ILE A 174 -6.14 4.18 -12.77
C ILE A 174 -4.91 4.57 -13.58
N ASN A 175 -4.52 3.71 -14.52
CA ASN A 175 -3.46 4.00 -15.49
C ASN A 175 -4.06 4.79 -16.67
N ARG A 176 -3.43 5.90 -17.02
CA ARG A 176 -3.84 6.78 -18.11
C ARG A 176 -2.72 7.03 -19.09
#